data_b5bfc6a8564878a8c0c9cbe952809f03
#
_entry.id   b5bfc6a8564878a8c0c9cbe952809f03
#
_cell.length_a   1.000
_cell.length_b   1.000
_cell.length_c   1.000
_cell.angle_alpha   90.00
_cell.angle_beta   90.00
_cell.angle_gamma   90.00
#
_symmetry.space_group_name_H-M   'P 1'
#
loop_
_entity.id
_entity.type
_entity.pdbx_description
1 polymer ?
#
loop_
_entity_poly.entity_id
_entity_poly.type
_entity_poly.pdbx_seq_one_letter_code
_entity_poly.pdbx_strand_id
1 'polypeptide(L)'
;MRKLMNKIDRFCYAHPRFGIPNLMLIIVIGNAAVWLLTKMDTTGQIASLLCGSAQGILHGQVWRLVTYVFVPTEASPIWLLVMLYFYYWIGSCLEREWGNGKFTIYYVSGMLLTAIYGVVLSAILGRDVIVSTTYLNLSMFFAFATLYPDMQVLLFFIIPIKVKYLAYVDAALFVLGVVTTSFPLNLLPVVAVLNYLVYCGDWLFDFFRPSHVRQRQKTVNFKREARRIRREQANEPYHYKCAVCGRTDTDHPELEFRYCSRCVGYHCFCQDHINNHIHFTE
;
A
#
# COMPACT_ATOMS: atom_id res chain seq x y z
N MET A 1 4.75 14.24 -1.65
CA MET A 1 4.69 12.81 -1.36
C MET A 1 4.80 11.96 -2.63
N ARG A 2 3.97 12.14 -3.67
CA ARG A 2 4.03 11.36 -4.94
C ARG A 2 5.42 11.25 -5.59
N LYS A 3 6.20 12.34 -5.62
CA LYS A 3 7.56 12.31 -6.23
C LYS A 3 8.53 11.38 -5.48
N LEU A 4 8.43 11.33 -4.14
CA LEU A 4 9.26 10.46 -3.30
C LEU A 4 8.83 8.99 -3.46
N MET A 5 7.53 8.73 -3.41
CA MET A 5 6.97 7.39 -3.61
C MET A 5 7.34 6.83 -4.99
N ASN A 6 7.20 7.63 -6.05
CA ASN A 6 7.60 7.22 -7.40
C ASN A 6 9.10 6.89 -7.51
N LYS A 7 9.97 7.56 -6.72
CA LYS A 7 11.40 7.23 -6.68
C LYS A 7 11.64 5.90 -5.95
N ILE A 8 10.96 5.69 -4.83
CA ILE A 8 11.05 4.43 -4.06
C ILE A 8 10.54 3.27 -4.90
N ASP A 9 9.38 3.43 -5.55
CA ASP A 9 8.79 2.39 -6.40
C ASP A 9 9.70 2.07 -7.59
N ARG A 10 10.29 3.08 -8.27
CA ARG A 10 11.28 2.88 -9.32
C ARG A 10 12.54 2.16 -8.83
N PHE A 11 13.04 2.53 -7.66
CA PHE A 11 14.21 1.88 -7.07
C PHE A 11 13.93 0.42 -6.75
N CYS A 12 12.81 0.11 -6.09
CA CYS A 12 12.41 -1.26 -5.78
C CYS A 12 12.18 -2.09 -7.06
N TYR A 13 11.62 -1.47 -8.11
CA TYR A 13 11.42 -2.14 -9.40
C TYR A 13 12.74 -2.44 -10.12
N ALA A 14 13.70 -1.51 -10.05
CA ALA A 14 15.03 -1.69 -10.65
C ALA A 14 15.88 -2.73 -9.89
N HIS A 15 15.60 -2.95 -8.60
CA HIS A 15 16.37 -3.85 -7.74
C HIS A 15 15.44 -4.89 -7.08
N PRO A 16 14.92 -5.89 -7.80
CA PRO A 16 13.94 -6.84 -7.28
C PRO A 16 14.47 -7.73 -6.15
N ARG A 17 15.80 -7.85 -6.00
CA ARG A 17 16.45 -8.57 -4.90
C ARG A 17 16.71 -7.68 -3.67
N PHE A 18 16.42 -6.38 -3.75
CA PHE A 18 16.55 -5.47 -2.63
C PHE A 18 15.42 -5.69 -1.62
N GLY A 19 15.78 -5.64 -0.34
CA GLY A 19 14.85 -5.89 0.77
C GLY A 19 15.12 -7.23 1.45
N ILE A 20 14.68 -7.32 2.69
CA ILE A 20 14.83 -8.51 3.52
C ILE A 20 13.54 -9.33 3.36
N PRO A 21 13.60 -10.53 2.76
CA PRO A 21 12.41 -11.37 2.64
C PRO A 21 11.97 -11.84 4.02
N ASN A 22 10.67 -11.88 4.24
CA ASN A 22 10.06 -12.26 5.53
C ASN A 22 10.60 -11.44 6.71
N LEU A 23 10.81 -10.12 6.50
CA LEU A 23 11.37 -9.22 7.53
C LEU A 23 10.58 -9.34 8.83
N MET A 24 9.25 -9.38 8.75
CA MET A 24 8.41 -9.44 9.94
C MET A 24 8.58 -10.76 10.71
N LEU A 25 8.84 -11.87 10.03
CA LEU A 25 9.14 -13.14 10.67
C LEU A 25 10.45 -13.05 11.49
N ILE A 26 11.48 -12.42 10.94
CA ILE A 26 12.77 -12.21 11.62
C ILE A 26 12.56 -11.38 12.88
N ILE A 27 11.77 -10.32 12.80
CA ILE A 27 11.47 -9.44 13.94
C ILE A 27 10.70 -10.20 15.03
N VAL A 28 9.70 -10.98 14.65
CA VAL A 28 8.90 -11.77 15.59
C VAL A 28 9.74 -12.85 16.29
N ILE A 29 10.58 -13.56 15.55
CA ILE A 29 11.50 -14.55 16.13
C ILE A 29 12.49 -13.84 17.07
N GLY A 30 13.04 -12.69 16.68
CA GLY A 30 13.93 -11.89 17.52
C GLY A 30 13.25 -11.42 18.81
N ASN A 31 12.02 -10.94 18.75
CA ASN A 31 11.24 -10.58 19.95
C ASN A 31 11.02 -11.78 20.89
N ALA A 32 10.65 -12.94 20.34
CA ALA A 32 10.49 -14.15 21.14
C ALA A 32 11.80 -14.59 21.81
N ALA A 33 12.90 -14.53 21.07
CA ALA A 33 14.23 -14.87 21.60
C ALA A 33 14.67 -13.90 22.72
N VAL A 34 14.54 -12.59 22.50
CA VAL A 34 14.89 -11.57 23.50
C VAL A 34 14.00 -11.71 24.72
N TRP A 35 12.70 -12.00 24.55
CA TRP A 35 11.81 -12.23 25.69
C TRP A 35 12.26 -13.44 26.53
N LEU A 36 12.61 -14.55 25.90
CA LEU A 36 13.15 -15.72 26.61
C LEU A 36 14.45 -15.39 27.37
N LEU A 37 15.37 -14.70 26.70
CA LEU A 37 16.63 -14.27 27.30
C LEU A 37 16.41 -13.33 28.49
N THR A 38 15.48 -12.38 28.40
CA THR A 38 15.15 -11.48 29.51
C THR A 38 14.45 -12.17 30.67
N LYS A 39 13.75 -13.28 30.45
CA LYS A 39 13.19 -14.12 31.52
C LYS A 39 14.22 -14.98 32.23
N MET A 40 15.27 -15.37 31.52
CA MET A 40 16.38 -16.11 32.11
C MET A 40 17.38 -15.19 32.82
N ASP A 41 17.41 -13.92 32.49
CA ASP A 41 18.27 -12.91 33.08
C ASP A 41 17.71 -12.38 34.39
N THR A 42 18.22 -12.89 35.49
CA THR A 42 17.84 -12.43 36.85
C THR A 42 18.39 -11.03 37.19
N THR A 43 19.36 -10.54 36.42
CA THR A 43 20.03 -9.26 36.68
C THR A 43 19.42 -8.10 35.92
N GLY A 44 18.57 -8.36 34.89
CA GLY A 44 17.95 -7.36 34.03
C GLY A 44 18.90 -6.63 33.07
N GLN A 45 20.15 -7.11 32.98
CA GLN A 45 21.20 -6.48 32.17
C GLN A 45 20.89 -6.60 30.65
N ILE A 46 20.36 -7.74 30.22
CA ILE A 46 20.05 -7.97 28.80
C ILE A 46 18.99 -6.97 28.31
N ALA A 47 17.92 -6.80 29.08
CA ALA A 47 16.89 -5.81 28.75
C ALA A 47 17.45 -4.38 28.69
N SER A 48 18.30 -4.03 29.64
CA SER A 48 18.92 -2.70 29.73
C SER A 48 19.91 -2.43 28.59
N LEU A 49 20.61 -3.44 28.08
CA LEU A 49 21.55 -3.32 26.97
C LEU A 49 20.88 -3.20 25.62
N LEU A 50 19.71 -3.85 25.45
CA LEU A 50 18.99 -3.89 24.18
C LEU A 50 17.93 -2.80 24.05
N CYS A 51 17.44 -2.25 25.16
CA CYS A 51 16.40 -1.22 25.14
C CYS A 51 16.86 0.05 24.40
N GLY A 52 15.91 0.77 23.81
CA GLY A 52 16.14 2.00 23.05
C GLY A 52 16.45 3.20 23.93
N SER A 53 17.48 3.15 24.80
CA SER A 53 17.94 4.28 25.60
C SER A 53 18.62 5.30 24.71
N ALA A 54 18.05 6.48 24.61
CA ALA A 54 18.59 7.57 23.80
C ALA A 54 19.91 8.09 24.35
N GLN A 55 20.09 8.15 25.67
CA GLN A 55 21.38 8.49 26.27
C GLN A 55 22.45 7.43 25.95
N GLY A 56 22.10 6.14 26.00
CA GLY A 56 23.02 5.07 25.62
C GLY A 56 23.53 5.26 24.18
N ILE A 57 22.69 5.66 23.25
CA ILE A 57 23.07 5.96 21.86
C ILE A 57 24.04 7.14 21.81
N LEU A 58 23.79 8.22 22.55
CA LEU A 58 24.67 9.39 22.63
C LEU A 58 26.05 9.04 23.21
N HIS A 59 26.15 8.04 24.09
CA HIS A 59 27.41 7.52 24.63
C HIS A 59 28.08 6.47 23.73
N GLY A 60 27.65 6.35 22.45
CA GLY A 60 28.29 5.49 21.46
C GLY A 60 27.72 4.07 21.35
N GLN A 61 26.63 3.75 22.03
CA GLN A 61 25.96 2.45 21.93
C GLN A 61 25.01 2.41 20.71
N VAL A 62 25.58 2.54 19.51
CA VAL A 62 24.82 2.68 18.25
C VAL A 62 23.95 1.47 17.89
N TRP A 63 24.28 0.28 18.41
CA TRP A 63 23.46 -0.92 18.20
C TRP A 63 22.02 -0.76 18.70
N ARG A 64 21.82 0.08 19.72
CA ARG A 64 20.49 0.37 20.28
C ARG A 64 19.51 0.99 19.27
N LEU A 65 20.02 1.61 18.19
CA LEU A 65 19.19 2.11 17.07
C LEU A 65 18.42 0.99 16.37
N VAL A 66 18.93 -0.23 16.46
CA VAL A 66 18.33 -1.41 15.80
C VAL A 66 17.77 -2.39 16.83
N THR A 67 18.49 -2.62 17.93
CA THR A 67 18.13 -3.69 18.88
C THR A 67 16.84 -3.44 19.63
N TYR A 68 16.43 -2.18 19.82
CA TYR A 68 15.20 -1.86 20.53
C TYR A 68 13.95 -2.46 19.86
N VAL A 69 14.03 -2.75 18.55
CA VAL A 69 12.93 -3.37 17.80
C VAL A 69 12.65 -4.80 18.27
N PHE A 70 13.67 -5.47 18.82
CA PHE A 70 13.56 -6.83 19.33
C PHE A 70 13.18 -6.91 20.82
N VAL A 71 13.05 -5.77 21.50
CA VAL A 71 12.65 -5.73 22.91
C VAL A 71 11.12 -5.70 22.97
N PRO A 72 10.47 -6.78 23.48
CA PRO A 72 9.03 -6.84 23.58
C PRO A 72 8.53 -5.89 24.68
N THR A 73 7.38 -5.29 24.44
CA THR A 73 6.71 -4.42 25.42
C THR A 73 5.85 -5.20 26.42
N GLU A 74 5.53 -6.46 26.09
CA GLU A 74 4.63 -7.31 26.87
C GLU A 74 5.40 -8.26 27.78
N ALA A 75 5.02 -8.28 29.06
CA ALA A 75 5.62 -9.17 30.07
C ALA A 75 4.94 -10.54 30.14
N SER A 76 3.64 -10.61 29.84
CA SER A 76 2.84 -11.85 29.89
C SER A 76 3.08 -12.72 28.66
N PRO A 77 3.35 -14.03 28.81
CA PRO A 77 3.62 -14.91 27.68
C PRO A 77 2.41 -15.07 26.74
N ILE A 78 1.20 -15.10 27.26
CA ILE A 78 -0.02 -15.28 26.45
C ILE A 78 -0.26 -14.03 25.57
N TRP A 79 -0.19 -12.84 26.17
CA TRP A 79 -0.36 -11.60 25.45
C TRP A 79 0.78 -11.34 24.45
N LEU A 80 2.00 -11.74 24.80
CA LEU A 80 3.11 -11.69 23.87
C LEU A 80 2.85 -12.54 22.62
N LEU A 81 2.41 -13.78 22.77
CA LEU A 81 2.10 -14.67 21.64
C LEU A 81 1.00 -14.07 20.74
N VAL A 82 -0.08 -13.56 21.34
CA VAL A 82 -1.16 -12.89 20.59
C VAL A 82 -0.65 -11.69 19.83
N MET A 83 0.16 -10.85 20.47
CA MET A 83 0.74 -9.65 19.87
C MET A 83 1.72 -9.99 18.73
N LEU A 84 2.61 -10.96 18.93
CA LEU A 84 3.56 -11.41 17.91
C LEU A 84 2.85 -12.02 16.70
N TYR A 85 1.82 -12.85 16.93
CA TYR A 85 1.00 -13.38 15.86
C TYR A 85 0.32 -12.27 15.05
N PHE A 86 -0.24 -11.26 15.72
CA PHE A 86 -0.92 -10.15 15.09
C PHE A 86 0.05 -9.30 14.25
N TYR A 87 1.23 -8.98 14.79
CA TYR A 87 2.26 -8.24 14.05
C TYR A 87 2.82 -9.03 12.87
N TYR A 88 3.04 -10.33 13.04
CA TYR A 88 3.45 -11.20 11.94
C TYR A 88 2.41 -11.19 10.82
N TRP A 89 1.14 -11.33 11.17
CA TRP A 89 0.06 -11.36 10.21
C TRP A 89 -0.08 -10.04 9.45
N ILE A 90 -0.12 -8.91 10.16
CA ILE A 90 -0.18 -7.57 9.56
C ILE A 90 1.04 -7.32 8.66
N GLY A 91 2.24 -7.57 9.17
CA GLY A 91 3.47 -7.34 8.44
C GLY A 91 3.57 -8.20 7.19
N SER A 92 3.18 -9.47 7.26
CA SER A 92 3.14 -10.37 6.10
C SER A 92 2.13 -9.91 5.05
N CYS A 93 0.98 -9.36 5.44
CA CYS A 93 0.02 -8.78 4.51
C CYS A 93 0.59 -7.54 3.80
N LEU A 94 1.24 -6.65 4.54
CA LEU A 94 1.88 -5.46 3.98
C LEU A 94 3.06 -5.81 3.06
N GLU A 95 3.87 -6.81 3.45
CA GLU A 95 5.00 -7.28 2.65
C GLU A 95 4.55 -7.90 1.32
N ARG A 96 3.44 -8.63 1.31
CA ARG A 96 2.83 -9.16 0.07
C ARG A 96 2.29 -8.07 -0.84
N GLU A 97 1.68 -7.03 -0.28
CA GLU A 97 1.08 -5.94 -1.05
C GLU A 97 2.12 -4.99 -1.64
N TRP A 98 3.13 -4.64 -0.86
CA TRP A 98 4.15 -3.65 -1.25
C TRP A 98 5.41 -4.26 -1.83
N GLY A 99 5.62 -5.55 -1.63
CA GLY A 99 6.87 -6.26 -1.91
C GLY A 99 7.94 -6.02 -0.85
N ASN A 100 8.92 -6.95 -0.80
CA ASN A 100 9.97 -6.98 0.23
C ASN A 100 10.77 -5.68 0.32
N GLY A 101 11.12 -5.07 -0.82
CA GLY A 101 11.92 -3.86 -0.86
C GLY A 101 11.24 -2.65 -0.22
N LYS A 102 9.99 -2.37 -0.65
CA LYS A 102 9.24 -1.22 -0.16
C LYS A 102 8.86 -1.39 1.31
N PHE A 103 8.46 -2.58 1.73
CA PHE A 103 8.18 -2.88 3.12
C PHE A 103 9.42 -2.73 4.02
N THR A 104 10.58 -3.22 3.56
CA THR A 104 11.86 -3.05 4.29
C THR A 104 12.20 -1.57 4.46
N ILE A 105 12.09 -0.75 3.39
CA ILE A 105 12.36 0.69 3.47
C ILE A 105 11.38 1.37 4.45
N TYR A 106 10.09 1.03 4.38
CA TYR A 106 9.07 1.54 5.28
C TYR A 106 9.41 1.26 6.75
N TYR A 107 9.73 0.00 7.06
CA TYR A 107 10.00 -0.42 8.43
C TYR A 107 11.29 0.19 8.97
N VAL A 108 12.37 0.13 8.18
CA VAL A 108 13.68 0.70 8.56
C VAL A 108 13.62 2.23 8.68
N SER A 109 12.92 2.92 7.77
CA SER A 109 12.76 4.38 7.87
C SER A 109 11.97 4.77 9.11
N GLY A 110 10.90 4.06 9.45
CA GLY A 110 10.12 4.30 10.67
C GLY A 110 10.94 4.03 11.95
N MET A 111 11.71 2.94 11.96
CA MET A 111 12.63 2.59 13.03
C MET A 111 13.67 3.69 13.27
N LEU A 112 14.36 4.12 12.21
CA LEU A 112 15.39 5.15 12.32
C LEU A 112 14.82 6.52 12.71
N LEU A 113 13.69 6.93 12.12
CA LEU A 113 13.04 8.19 12.45
C LEU A 113 12.64 8.25 13.93
N THR A 114 12.08 7.18 14.46
CA THR A 114 11.67 7.11 15.88
C THR A 114 12.89 7.15 16.81
N ALA A 115 13.95 6.41 16.46
CA ALA A 115 15.18 6.38 17.25
C ALA A 115 15.91 7.75 17.22
N ILE A 116 16.08 8.36 16.05
CA ILE A 116 16.71 9.69 15.90
C ILE A 116 15.93 10.74 16.67
N TYR A 117 14.58 10.73 16.57
CA TYR A 117 13.77 11.66 17.33
C TYR A 117 13.93 11.47 18.84
N GLY A 118 13.97 10.23 19.32
CA GLY A 118 14.25 9.92 20.73
C GLY A 118 15.60 10.48 21.21
N VAL A 119 16.64 10.36 20.39
CA VAL A 119 17.98 10.92 20.67
C VAL A 119 17.95 12.44 20.73
N VAL A 120 17.32 13.10 19.75
CA VAL A 120 17.18 14.56 19.74
C VAL A 120 16.42 15.05 20.98
N LEU A 121 15.34 14.34 21.33
CA LEU A 121 14.54 14.66 22.48
C LEU A 121 15.30 14.50 23.80
N SER A 122 16.09 13.44 23.94
CA SER A 122 16.97 13.22 25.10
C SER A 122 18.04 14.31 25.24
N ALA A 123 18.61 14.75 24.12
CA ALA A 123 19.60 15.84 24.10
C ALA A 123 18.97 17.18 24.55
N ILE A 124 17.72 17.46 24.16
CA ILE A 124 17.01 18.69 24.54
C ILE A 124 16.59 18.66 26.01
N LEU A 125 16.04 17.52 26.48
CA LEU A 125 15.52 17.38 27.83
C LEU A 125 16.59 17.13 28.91
N GLY A 126 17.81 16.74 28.53
CA GLY A 126 18.88 16.35 29.44
C GLY A 126 18.60 15.09 30.25
N ARG A 127 17.59 14.29 29.84
CA ARG A 127 17.20 13.04 30.49
C ARG A 127 17.06 11.91 29.50
N ASP A 128 17.18 10.67 29.98
CA ASP A 128 17.02 9.51 29.08
C ASP A 128 15.57 9.38 28.60
N VAL A 129 15.44 9.18 27.30
CA VAL A 129 14.17 8.90 26.62
C VAL A 129 14.23 7.48 26.08
N ILE A 130 13.37 6.62 26.59
CA ILE A 130 13.29 5.24 26.13
C ILE A 130 12.38 5.19 24.91
N VAL A 131 12.96 4.76 23.79
CA VAL A 131 12.25 4.54 22.53
C VAL A 131 11.71 3.11 22.52
N SER A 132 10.43 2.94 22.17
CA SER A 132 9.78 1.64 22.02
C SER A 132 9.22 1.44 20.62
N THR A 133 8.89 0.20 20.27
CA THR A 133 8.28 -0.18 19.00
C THR A 133 6.78 0.14 18.91
N THR A 134 6.15 0.54 20.01
CA THR A 134 4.69 0.74 20.08
C THR A 134 4.17 1.63 18.96
N TYR A 135 4.79 2.78 18.75
CA TYR A 135 4.34 3.73 17.72
C TYR A 135 4.67 3.27 16.30
N LEU A 136 5.78 2.53 16.11
CA LEU A 136 6.14 1.93 14.85
C LEU A 136 5.10 0.87 14.44
N ASN A 137 4.72 0.01 15.39
CA ASN A 137 3.70 -1.02 15.18
C ASN A 137 2.31 -0.41 14.94
N LEU A 138 1.98 0.69 15.63
CA LEU A 138 0.76 1.46 15.40
C LEU A 138 0.72 2.03 13.97
N SER A 139 1.84 2.61 13.49
CA SER A 139 1.92 3.12 12.12
C SER A 139 1.73 2.00 11.09
N MET A 140 2.28 0.82 11.36
CA MET A 140 2.11 -0.38 10.54
C MET A 140 0.64 -0.86 10.54
N PHE A 141 -0.03 -0.81 11.69
CA PHE A 141 -1.46 -1.12 11.79
C PHE A 141 -2.32 -0.13 10.99
N PHE A 142 -2.03 1.17 11.04
CA PHE A 142 -2.73 2.17 10.22
C PHE A 142 -2.51 1.94 8.72
N ALA A 143 -1.30 1.56 8.31
CA ALA A 143 -1.03 1.20 6.92
C ALA A 143 -1.87 0.00 6.47
N PHE A 144 -1.94 -1.03 7.31
CA PHE A 144 -2.77 -2.21 7.06
C PHE A 144 -4.27 -1.86 7.00
N ALA A 145 -4.77 -1.07 7.94
CA ALA A 145 -6.16 -0.65 7.98
C ALA A 145 -6.58 0.20 6.77
N THR A 146 -5.63 0.97 6.22
CA THR A 146 -5.85 1.76 5.01
C THR A 146 -5.95 0.86 3.76
N LEU A 147 -5.16 -0.20 3.69
CA LEU A 147 -5.17 -1.15 2.56
C LEU A 147 -6.35 -2.13 2.63
N TYR A 148 -6.69 -2.58 3.82
CA TYR A 148 -7.71 -3.61 4.06
C TYR A 148 -8.83 -3.17 5.02
N PRO A 149 -9.56 -2.07 4.73
CA PRO A 149 -10.52 -1.46 5.67
C PRO A 149 -11.72 -2.36 6.02
N ASP A 150 -12.15 -3.20 5.08
CA ASP A 150 -13.32 -4.07 5.25
C ASP A 150 -12.97 -5.49 5.72
N MET A 151 -11.66 -5.78 5.91
CA MET A 151 -11.24 -7.04 6.50
C MET A 151 -11.75 -7.15 7.95
N GLN A 152 -12.16 -8.35 8.34
CA GLN A 152 -12.68 -8.62 9.68
C GLN A 152 -11.60 -9.33 10.51
N VAL A 153 -11.39 -8.84 11.71
CA VAL A 153 -10.53 -9.44 12.73
C VAL A 153 -11.41 -9.90 13.88
N LEU A 154 -11.15 -11.10 14.37
CA LEU A 154 -11.85 -11.63 15.53
C LEU A 154 -11.26 -11.02 16.80
N LEU A 155 -11.93 -10.03 17.37
CA LEU A 155 -11.55 -9.47 18.66
C LEU A 155 -11.84 -10.50 19.74
N PHE A 156 -10.83 -10.83 20.55
CA PHE A 156 -10.88 -11.90 21.55
C PHE A 156 -11.35 -13.26 20.98
N PHE A 157 -11.10 -13.52 19.69
CA PHE A 157 -11.53 -14.73 18.97
C PHE A 157 -13.04 -14.97 18.89
N ILE A 158 -13.86 -13.98 19.30
CA ILE A 158 -15.33 -14.13 19.40
C ILE A 158 -16.04 -13.13 18.49
N ILE A 159 -15.64 -11.85 18.50
CA ILE A 159 -16.40 -10.78 17.88
C ILE A 159 -15.73 -10.37 16.56
N PRO A 160 -16.37 -10.59 15.38
CA PRO A 160 -15.83 -10.13 14.10
C PRO A 160 -16.00 -8.60 13.97
N ILE A 161 -14.92 -7.87 14.05
CA ILE A 161 -14.90 -6.40 13.88
C ILE A 161 -14.12 -6.06 12.61
N LYS A 162 -14.65 -5.13 11.81
CA LYS A 162 -13.91 -4.61 10.65
C LYS A 162 -12.73 -3.77 11.12
N VAL A 163 -11.58 -3.98 10.49
CA VAL A 163 -10.31 -3.31 10.82
C VAL A 163 -10.44 -1.79 10.85
N LYS A 164 -11.26 -1.19 9.97
CA LYS A 164 -11.51 0.24 9.97
C LYS A 164 -12.05 0.82 11.28
N TYR A 165 -12.92 0.09 11.97
CA TYR A 165 -13.45 0.56 13.25
C TYR A 165 -12.39 0.50 14.35
N LEU A 166 -11.56 -0.54 14.34
CA LEU A 166 -10.44 -0.66 15.25
C LEU A 166 -9.42 0.48 15.01
N ALA A 167 -9.13 0.79 13.74
CA ALA A 167 -8.26 1.90 13.38
C ALA A 167 -8.81 3.28 13.82
N TYR A 168 -10.13 3.48 13.79
CA TYR A 168 -10.72 4.72 14.31
C TYR A 168 -10.58 4.84 15.83
N VAL A 169 -10.75 3.73 16.56
CA VAL A 169 -10.54 3.70 18.02
C VAL A 169 -9.08 3.98 18.35
N ASP A 170 -8.14 3.31 17.66
CA ASP A 170 -6.72 3.54 17.87
C ASP A 170 -6.29 4.97 17.50
N ALA A 171 -6.85 5.54 16.43
CA ALA A 171 -6.60 6.93 16.06
C ALA A 171 -7.13 7.92 17.13
N ALA A 172 -8.29 7.63 17.71
CA ALA A 172 -8.82 8.44 18.80
C ALA A 172 -7.95 8.37 20.05
N LEU A 173 -7.52 7.16 20.44
CA LEU A 173 -6.61 6.94 21.57
C LEU A 173 -5.24 7.60 21.32
N PHE A 174 -4.75 7.54 20.08
CA PHE A 174 -3.53 8.23 19.66
C PHE A 174 -3.64 9.74 19.85
N VAL A 175 -4.72 10.36 19.38
CA VAL A 175 -4.95 11.81 19.55
C VAL A 175 -5.06 12.17 21.03
N LEU A 176 -5.78 11.37 21.82
CA LEU A 176 -5.84 11.56 23.29
C LEU A 176 -4.46 11.49 23.92
N GLY A 177 -3.63 10.51 23.54
CA GLY A 177 -2.26 10.38 24.01
C GLY A 177 -1.40 11.59 23.68
N VAL A 178 -1.52 12.13 22.46
CA VAL A 178 -0.79 13.35 22.06
C VAL A 178 -1.23 14.58 22.86
N VAL A 179 -2.54 14.71 23.17
CA VAL A 179 -3.08 15.86 23.91
C VAL A 179 -2.74 15.78 25.40
N THR A 180 -2.76 14.58 25.98
CA THR A 180 -2.53 14.39 27.44
C THR A 180 -1.05 14.37 27.81
N THR A 181 -0.15 14.05 26.87
CA THR A 181 1.29 14.03 27.12
C THR A 181 1.86 15.43 26.99
N SER A 182 2.76 15.82 27.90
CA SER A 182 3.40 17.14 27.88
C SER A 182 4.40 17.26 26.73
N PHE A 183 4.49 18.49 26.18
CA PHE A 183 5.50 18.84 25.19
C PHE A 183 6.91 18.71 25.80
N PRO A 184 7.92 18.20 25.05
CA PRO A 184 7.90 17.76 23.64
C PRO A 184 7.72 16.24 23.47
N LEU A 185 7.44 15.45 24.50
CA LEU A 185 7.26 13.99 24.42
C LEU A 185 6.04 13.59 23.57
N ASN A 186 5.03 14.45 23.49
CA ASN A 186 3.83 14.24 22.68
C ASN A 186 4.09 14.18 21.16
N LEU A 187 5.27 14.60 20.70
CA LEU A 187 5.63 14.51 19.28
C LEU A 187 6.23 13.14 18.87
N LEU A 188 6.64 12.31 19.83
CA LEU A 188 7.19 10.98 19.54
C LEU A 188 6.22 10.08 18.76
N PRO A 189 4.94 9.98 19.16
CA PRO A 189 3.94 9.29 18.36
C PRO A 189 3.70 9.94 16.98
N VAL A 190 3.75 11.28 16.90
CA VAL A 190 3.53 12.00 15.63
C VAL A 190 4.58 11.64 14.59
N VAL A 191 5.85 11.49 14.99
CA VAL A 191 6.95 11.08 14.08
C VAL A 191 6.70 9.71 13.45
N ALA A 192 6.20 8.75 14.21
CA ALA A 192 5.86 7.43 13.68
C ALA A 192 4.69 7.49 12.69
N VAL A 193 3.67 8.32 12.97
CA VAL A 193 2.55 8.52 12.04
C VAL A 193 2.97 9.31 10.80
N LEU A 194 3.95 10.20 10.88
CA LEU A 194 4.52 10.86 9.69
C LEU A 194 5.09 9.83 8.70
N ASN A 195 5.78 8.79 9.19
CA ASN A 195 6.24 7.71 8.33
C ASN A 195 5.07 7.04 7.59
N TYR A 196 4.00 6.69 8.30
CA TYR A 196 2.78 6.17 7.69
C TYR A 196 2.19 7.12 6.64
N LEU A 197 2.08 8.42 6.94
CA LEU A 197 1.54 9.42 6.02
C LEU A 197 2.38 9.59 4.75
N VAL A 198 3.69 9.44 4.83
CA VAL A 198 4.58 9.47 3.66
C VAL A 198 4.27 8.34 2.69
N TYR A 199 4.01 7.12 3.20
CA TYR A 199 3.79 5.94 2.38
C TYR A 199 2.32 5.73 1.98
N CYS A 200 1.38 6.03 2.85
CA CYS A 200 -0.06 5.79 2.67
C CYS A 200 -0.87 7.06 2.45
N GLY A 201 -0.25 8.25 2.50
CA GLY A 201 -0.97 9.53 2.43
C GLY A 201 -1.83 9.69 1.18
N ASP A 202 -1.36 9.24 0.02
CA ASP A 202 -2.14 9.31 -1.22
C ASP A 202 -3.41 8.45 -1.14
N TRP A 203 -3.33 7.27 -0.52
CA TRP A 203 -4.47 6.38 -0.26
C TRP A 203 -5.46 6.98 0.77
N LEU A 204 -4.91 7.60 1.80
CA LEU A 204 -5.71 8.28 2.82
C LEU A 204 -6.49 9.45 2.22
N PHE A 205 -5.86 10.27 1.38
CA PHE A 205 -6.54 11.35 0.65
C PHE A 205 -7.63 10.82 -0.28
N ASP A 206 -7.39 9.70 -0.97
CA ASP A 206 -8.38 9.06 -1.83
C ASP A 206 -9.53 8.42 -1.02
N PHE A 207 -9.26 7.98 0.20
CA PHE A 207 -10.30 7.47 1.11
C PHE A 207 -11.26 8.56 1.59
N PHE A 208 -10.75 9.75 1.92
CA PHE A 208 -11.55 10.89 2.33
C PHE A 208 -12.20 11.66 1.16
N ARG A 209 -11.84 11.36 -0.10
CA ARG A 209 -12.49 11.95 -1.25
C ARG A 209 -13.94 11.47 -1.37
N PRO A 210 -14.93 12.39 -1.52
CA PRO A 210 -16.32 12.01 -1.70
C PRO A 210 -16.46 11.07 -2.89
N SER A 211 -17.29 10.04 -2.73
CA SER A 211 -17.52 8.97 -3.72
C SER A 211 -17.86 9.46 -5.14
N HIS A 212 -18.45 10.65 -5.27
CA HIS A 212 -18.73 11.31 -6.55
C HIS A 212 -17.49 11.64 -7.38
N VAL A 213 -16.34 11.94 -6.74
CA VAL A 213 -15.08 12.22 -7.46
C VAL A 213 -14.43 10.91 -7.91
N ARG A 214 -14.56 9.84 -7.12
CA ARG A 214 -14.02 8.51 -7.41
C ARG A 214 -14.74 7.85 -8.59
N GLN A 215 -16.06 8.04 -8.71
CA GLN A 215 -16.84 7.56 -9.85
C GLN A 215 -16.52 8.33 -11.14
N ARG A 216 -16.24 9.64 -11.06
CA ARG A 216 -15.95 10.46 -12.24
C ARG A 216 -14.65 10.09 -12.94
N GLN A 217 -13.65 9.58 -12.22
CA GLN A 217 -12.37 9.15 -12.82
C GLN A 217 -12.44 7.75 -13.44
N LYS A 218 -13.35 6.88 -12.98
CA LYS A 218 -13.53 5.51 -13.51
C LYS A 218 -14.65 5.39 -14.54
N THR A 219 -15.50 6.39 -14.68
CA THR A 219 -16.58 6.36 -15.65
C THR A 219 -16.02 6.73 -17.01
N VAL A 220 -15.79 5.73 -17.85
CA VAL A 220 -15.62 5.94 -19.30
C VAL A 220 -16.87 6.69 -19.76
N ASN A 221 -16.70 7.87 -20.32
CA ASN A 221 -17.83 8.70 -20.70
C ASN A 221 -18.38 8.18 -22.04
N PHE A 222 -19.12 7.06 -21.99
CA PHE A 222 -19.70 6.38 -23.14
C PHE A 222 -20.43 7.35 -24.09
N LYS A 223 -21.07 8.39 -23.54
CA LYS A 223 -21.72 9.42 -24.36
C LYS A 223 -20.70 10.24 -25.18
N ARG A 224 -19.53 10.49 -24.63
CA ARG A 224 -18.49 11.26 -25.33
C ARG A 224 -17.82 10.40 -26.40
N GLU A 225 -17.57 9.13 -26.08
CA GLU A 225 -16.98 8.16 -27.00
C GLU A 225 -17.95 7.84 -28.13
N ALA A 226 -19.24 7.62 -27.86
CA ALA A 226 -20.28 7.42 -28.86
C ALA A 226 -20.47 8.65 -29.77
N ARG A 227 -20.34 9.88 -29.23
CA ARG A 227 -20.35 11.10 -30.06
C ARG A 227 -19.12 11.22 -30.96
N ARG A 228 -17.94 10.75 -30.46
CA ARG A 228 -16.73 10.75 -31.26
C ARG A 228 -16.85 9.76 -32.42
N ILE A 229 -17.22 8.52 -32.13
CA ILE A 229 -17.44 7.49 -33.14
C ILE A 229 -18.48 7.96 -34.18
N ARG A 230 -19.60 8.55 -33.74
CA ARG A 230 -20.61 9.11 -34.65
C ARG A 230 -20.08 10.23 -35.54
N ARG A 231 -19.18 11.09 -35.04
CA ARG A 231 -18.55 12.15 -35.83
C ARG A 231 -17.52 11.57 -36.81
N GLU A 232 -16.79 10.57 -36.43
CA GLU A 232 -15.85 9.87 -37.28
C GLU A 232 -16.59 9.17 -38.41
N GLN A 233 -17.67 8.44 -38.12
CA GLN A 233 -18.53 7.80 -39.12
C GLN A 233 -19.25 8.81 -40.04
N ALA A 234 -19.64 9.97 -39.51
CA ALA A 234 -20.30 11.00 -40.36
C ALA A 234 -19.31 11.72 -41.28
N ASN A 235 -18.00 11.66 -41.01
CA ASN A 235 -16.96 12.23 -41.87
C ASN A 235 -16.39 11.22 -42.88
N GLU A 236 -16.81 9.96 -42.83
CA GLU A 236 -16.43 8.97 -43.84
C GLU A 236 -17.22 9.24 -45.15
N PRO A 237 -16.51 9.26 -46.26
CA PRO A 237 -17.16 9.58 -47.57
C PRO A 237 -18.13 8.50 -48.04
N TYR A 238 -18.08 7.30 -47.46
CA TYR A 238 -18.97 6.17 -47.75
C TYR A 238 -19.06 5.23 -46.55
N HIS A 239 -20.18 4.51 -46.41
CA HIS A 239 -20.31 3.47 -45.37
C HIS A 239 -19.98 2.07 -45.91
N TYR A 240 -20.25 1.82 -47.17
CA TYR A 240 -20.00 0.54 -47.81
C TYR A 240 -19.27 0.71 -49.12
N LYS A 241 -18.21 -0.12 -49.31
CA LYS A 241 -17.45 -0.16 -50.55
C LYS A 241 -17.26 -1.59 -50.99
N CYS A 242 -17.58 -1.87 -52.25
CA CYS A 242 -17.40 -3.20 -52.83
C CYS A 242 -15.92 -3.52 -53.00
N ALA A 243 -15.48 -4.66 -52.45
CA ALA A 243 -14.08 -5.09 -52.51
C ALA A 243 -13.62 -5.48 -53.94
N VAL A 244 -14.53 -5.80 -54.87
CA VAL A 244 -14.21 -6.20 -56.23
C VAL A 244 -14.20 -5.00 -57.17
N CYS A 245 -15.29 -4.23 -57.25
CA CYS A 245 -15.46 -3.16 -58.23
C CYS A 245 -15.25 -1.74 -57.69
N GLY A 246 -15.06 -1.60 -56.35
CA GLY A 246 -14.80 -0.31 -55.71
C GLY A 246 -15.99 0.63 -55.62
N ARG A 247 -17.18 0.27 -56.13
CA ARG A 247 -18.43 1.09 -56.02
C ARG A 247 -18.76 1.27 -54.54
N THR A 248 -19.30 2.48 -54.26
CA THR A 248 -19.70 2.88 -52.90
C THR A 248 -21.20 3.07 -52.81
N ASP A 249 -21.71 3.01 -51.59
CA ASP A 249 -23.13 3.25 -51.29
C ASP A 249 -23.54 4.73 -51.52
N THR A 250 -22.57 5.64 -51.55
CA THR A 250 -22.79 7.06 -51.89
C THR A 250 -22.88 7.29 -53.38
N ASP A 251 -22.08 6.60 -54.21
CA ASP A 251 -22.07 6.74 -55.66
C ASP A 251 -23.20 5.96 -56.31
N HIS A 252 -23.64 4.85 -55.72
CA HIS A 252 -24.65 3.93 -56.20
C HIS A 252 -25.63 3.55 -55.11
N PRO A 253 -26.53 4.46 -54.73
CA PRO A 253 -27.53 4.25 -53.67
C PRO A 253 -28.58 3.18 -54.01
N GLU A 254 -28.69 2.81 -55.30
CA GLU A 254 -29.59 1.77 -55.80
C GLU A 254 -29.06 0.34 -55.55
N LEU A 255 -27.77 0.18 -55.20
CA LEU A 255 -27.17 -1.13 -54.99
C LEU A 255 -27.19 -1.54 -53.52
N GLU A 256 -27.58 -2.80 -53.27
CA GLU A 256 -27.45 -3.38 -51.97
C GLU A 256 -26.02 -3.88 -51.72
N PHE A 257 -25.48 -3.58 -50.56
CA PHE A 257 -24.17 -4.00 -50.12
C PHE A 257 -24.27 -5.00 -48.95
N ARG A 258 -23.57 -6.13 -49.06
CA ARG A 258 -23.60 -7.17 -48.03
C ARG A 258 -22.21 -7.70 -47.76
N TYR A 259 -22.01 -8.18 -46.52
CA TYR A 259 -20.76 -8.83 -46.11
C TYR A 259 -20.80 -10.32 -46.48
N CYS A 260 -19.64 -10.85 -46.94
CA CYS A 260 -19.52 -12.27 -47.19
C CYS A 260 -19.14 -13.01 -45.88
N SER A 261 -19.94 -14.03 -45.52
CA SER A 261 -19.67 -14.85 -44.31
C SER A 261 -18.57 -15.89 -44.47
N ARG A 262 -18.07 -16.11 -45.71
CA ARG A 262 -17.04 -17.09 -45.99
C ARG A 262 -15.63 -16.48 -46.16
N CYS A 263 -15.53 -15.18 -46.36
CA CYS A 263 -14.27 -14.47 -46.42
C CYS A 263 -13.70 -14.27 -45.03
N VAL A 264 -12.40 -14.39 -44.88
CA VAL A 264 -11.69 -14.00 -43.65
C VAL A 264 -11.61 -12.46 -43.60
N GLY A 265 -12.09 -11.85 -42.52
CA GLY A 265 -12.20 -10.38 -42.39
C GLY A 265 -13.54 -9.82 -42.80
N TYR A 266 -13.67 -8.47 -42.72
CA TYR A 266 -14.91 -7.75 -43.02
C TYR A 266 -14.84 -7.19 -44.46
N HIS A 267 -15.19 -8.02 -45.46
CA HIS A 267 -15.23 -7.62 -46.87
C HIS A 267 -16.66 -7.44 -47.31
N CYS A 268 -16.94 -6.23 -47.80
CA CYS A 268 -18.26 -5.85 -48.30
C CYS A 268 -18.31 -5.98 -49.84
N PHE A 269 -19.42 -6.44 -50.38
CA PHE A 269 -19.63 -6.65 -51.80
C PHE A 269 -20.99 -6.08 -52.21
N CYS A 270 -21.07 -5.51 -53.44
CA CYS A 270 -22.35 -5.13 -54.03
C CYS A 270 -23.14 -6.36 -54.47
N GLN A 271 -24.41 -6.16 -54.79
CA GLN A 271 -25.35 -7.20 -55.20
C GLN A 271 -24.78 -8.07 -56.34
N ASP A 272 -24.04 -7.48 -57.29
CA ASP A 272 -23.48 -8.16 -58.44
C ASP A 272 -22.34 -9.08 -58.08
N HIS A 273 -21.58 -8.76 -57.01
CA HIS A 273 -20.34 -9.44 -56.64
C HIS A 273 -20.46 -10.29 -55.38
N ILE A 274 -21.53 -10.23 -54.64
CA ILE A 274 -21.70 -11.00 -53.39
C ILE A 274 -21.64 -12.53 -53.64
N ASN A 275 -22.19 -12.99 -54.77
CA ASN A 275 -22.22 -14.38 -55.13
C ASN A 275 -21.15 -14.77 -56.20
N ASN A 276 -20.40 -13.78 -56.70
CA ASN A 276 -19.43 -13.98 -57.76
C ASN A 276 -18.10 -13.24 -57.44
N HIS A 277 -17.41 -13.75 -56.44
CA HIS A 277 -16.09 -13.24 -56.03
C HIS A 277 -15.19 -14.39 -55.54
N ILE A 278 -13.88 -14.19 -55.62
CA ILE A 278 -12.90 -15.09 -54.99
C ILE A 278 -12.90 -14.80 -53.50
N HIS A 279 -13.04 -15.86 -52.69
CA HIS A 279 -13.04 -15.69 -51.24
C HIS A 279 -11.64 -15.35 -50.73
N PHE A 280 -11.53 -14.36 -49.89
CA PHE A 280 -10.31 -14.01 -49.18
C PHE A 280 -10.07 -15.06 -48.08
N THR A 281 -8.92 -15.72 -48.09
CA THR A 281 -8.55 -16.81 -47.17
C THR A 281 -7.42 -16.44 -46.24
N GLU A 282 -6.80 -15.26 -46.39
CA GLU A 282 -5.76 -14.70 -45.53
C GLU A 282 -6.08 -13.26 -45.16
#